data_69bdba187b27e14669c51eb42aa891f0
#
_entry.id   69bdba187b27e14669c51eb42aa891f0
#
_cell.length_a   1.000
_cell.length_b   1.000
_cell.length_c   1.000
_cell.angle_alpha   90.00
_cell.angle_beta   90.00
_cell.angle_gamma   90.00
#
_symmetry.space_group_name_H-M   'P 1'
#
loop_
_entity.id
_entity.type
_entity.pdbx_description
1 polymer ?
#
loop_
_entity_poly.entity_id
_entity_poly.type
_entity_poly.pdbx_seq_one_letter_code
_entity_poly.pdbx_strand_id
1 'polypeptide(L)'
;MITVEKSDPFSPDSCSLIEKLSAELAAITGDSGKSNFTIDSMDGDRSLWVLARNEKGDATGCGAIRPLTENIAELKRMFSDRSAPGVGKALLNFLETSAKNMGYTEIWLETRHVNHKAVNFYKNNGYVLIENYGPYIGRDEAVCFSKVLRD
;
A
#
# COMPACT_ATOMS: atom_id res chain seq x y z
N MET A 1 -18.17 11.46 0.45
CA MET A 1 -16.97 11.70 1.27
C MET A 1 -16.28 10.38 1.58
N ILE A 2 -14.97 10.35 1.47
CA ILE A 2 -14.17 9.15 1.77
C ILE A 2 -13.60 9.30 3.18
N THR A 3 -13.79 8.29 4.01
CA THR A 3 -13.21 8.24 5.35
C THR A 3 -12.16 7.13 5.37
N VAL A 4 -10.99 7.42 5.92
CA VAL A 4 -9.92 6.43 6.10
C VAL A 4 -9.77 6.17 7.58
N GLU A 5 -9.72 4.90 7.97
CA GLU A 5 -9.65 4.52 9.37
C GLU A 5 -8.67 3.37 9.59
N LYS A 6 -8.05 3.38 10.75
CA LYS A 6 -7.27 2.24 11.22
C LYS A 6 -8.21 1.05 11.40
N SER A 7 -7.77 -0.14 10.97
CA SER A 7 -8.58 -1.34 11.03
C SER A 7 -7.72 -2.56 11.34
N ASP A 8 -8.36 -3.71 11.36
CA ASP A 8 -7.73 -5.01 11.61
C ASP A 8 -7.64 -5.77 10.29
N PRO A 9 -6.45 -6.23 9.87
CA PRO A 9 -6.32 -7.00 8.63
C PRO A 9 -7.10 -8.32 8.64
N PHE A 10 -7.50 -8.82 9.81
CA PHE A 10 -8.32 -10.02 9.92
C PHE A 10 -9.83 -9.75 9.85
N SER A 11 -10.26 -8.49 9.81
CA SER A 11 -11.69 -8.18 9.74
C SER A 11 -12.30 -8.71 8.43
N PRO A 12 -13.61 -9.02 8.41
CA PRO A 12 -14.26 -9.48 7.17
C PRO A 12 -14.09 -8.53 6.00
N ASP A 13 -14.22 -7.22 6.23
CA ASP A 13 -14.04 -6.21 5.18
C ASP A 13 -12.59 -6.21 4.67
N SER A 14 -11.62 -6.31 5.56
CA SER A 14 -10.21 -6.38 5.19
C SER A 14 -9.91 -7.63 4.37
N CYS A 15 -10.38 -8.78 4.81
CA CYS A 15 -10.18 -10.04 4.09
C CYS A 15 -10.78 -10.00 2.70
N SER A 16 -11.97 -9.41 2.55
CA SER A 16 -12.63 -9.25 1.26
C SER A 16 -11.78 -8.41 0.30
N LEU A 17 -11.24 -7.29 0.77
CA LEU A 17 -10.42 -6.41 -0.05
C LEU A 17 -9.06 -7.05 -0.39
N ILE A 18 -8.45 -7.77 0.54
CA ILE A 18 -7.21 -8.50 0.28
C ILE A 18 -7.40 -9.53 -0.82
N GLU A 19 -8.53 -10.26 -0.82
CA GLU A 19 -8.84 -11.22 -1.87
C GLU A 19 -9.05 -10.53 -3.23
N LYS A 20 -9.75 -9.40 -3.26
CA LYS A 20 -9.95 -8.62 -4.48
C LYS A 20 -8.62 -8.13 -5.05
N LEU A 21 -7.74 -7.60 -4.19
CA LEU A 21 -6.41 -7.16 -4.60
C LEU A 21 -5.59 -8.31 -5.14
N SER A 22 -5.58 -9.45 -4.45
CA SER A 22 -4.83 -10.63 -4.87
C SER A 22 -5.28 -11.12 -6.23
N ALA A 23 -6.61 -11.13 -6.47
CA ALA A 23 -7.17 -11.53 -7.77
C ALA A 23 -6.78 -10.54 -8.87
N GLU A 24 -6.82 -9.24 -8.60
CA GLU A 24 -6.41 -8.21 -9.57
C GLU A 24 -4.92 -8.34 -9.92
N LEU A 25 -4.06 -8.51 -8.92
CA LEU A 25 -2.62 -8.68 -9.15
C LEU A 25 -2.33 -9.94 -9.96
N ALA A 26 -2.99 -11.04 -9.64
CA ALA A 26 -2.82 -12.29 -10.40
C ALA A 26 -3.23 -12.10 -11.86
N ALA A 27 -4.30 -11.34 -12.12
CA ALA A 27 -4.76 -11.06 -13.49
C ALA A 27 -3.77 -10.17 -14.26
N ILE A 28 -3.14 -9.20 -13.59
CA ILE A 28 -2.23 -8.24 -14.23
C ILE A 28 -0.83 -8.85 -14.39
N THR A 29 -0.31 -9.51 -13.34
CA THR A 29 1.10 -9.90 -13.24
C THR A 29 1.33 -11.41 -13.28
N GLY A 30 0.28 -12.22 -13.10
CA GLY A 30 0.41 -13.67 -12.92
C GLY A 30 0.78 -14.07 -11.49
N ASP A 31 0.90 -13.11 -10.58
CA ASP A 31 1.29 -13.35 -9.18
C ASP A 31 0.37 -12.54 -8.26
N SER A 32 -0.22 -13.20 -7.27
CA SER A 32 -1.14 -12.55 -6.33
C SER A 32 -0.44 -11.60 -5.35
N GLY A 33 0.88 -11.66 -5.25
CA GLY A 33 1.64 -10.89 -4.28
C GLY A 33 1.59 -11.42 -2.85
N LYS A 34 0.89 -12.52 -2.61
CA LYS A 34 0.72 -13.09 -1.26
C LYS A 34 2.04 -13.54 -0.64
N SER A 35 2.99 -13.98 -1.45
CA SER A 35 4.31 -14.41 -0.96
C SER A 35 5.13 -13.26 -0.36
N ASN A 36 4.84 -12.01 -0.75
CA ASN A 36 5.54 -10.83 -0.26
C ASN A 36 4.79 -10.12 0.87
N PHE A 37 3.66 -10.67 1.29
CA PHE A 37 2.86 -10.08 2.36
C PHE A 37 2.16 -11.18 3.16
N THR A 38 2.34 -11.15 4.48
CA THR A 38 1.59 -12.01 5.41
C THR A 38 0.96 -11.09 6.46
N ILE A 39 -0.19 -11.50 6.99
CA ILE A 39 -0.87 -10.71 8.01
C ILE A 39 0.01 -10.60 9.26
N ASP A 40 0.78 -11.64 9.58
CA ASP A 40 1.71 -11.63 10.72
C ASP A 40 2.78 -10.55 10.59
N SER A 41 3.12 -10.13 9.35
CA SER A 41 4.09 -9.06 9.13
C SER A 41 3.58 -7.69 9.60
N MET A 42 2.31 -7.59 9.95
CA MET A 42 1.68 -6.36 10.46
C MET A 42 1.75 -6.25 11.98
N ASP A 43 2.42 -7.17 12.65
CA ASP A 43 2.61 -7.08 14.10
C ASP A 43 3.58 -5.96 14.45
N GLY A 44 3.31 -5.31 15.60
CA GLY A 44 4.19 -4.27 16.14
C GLY A 44 3.57 -2.88 16.08
N ASP A 45 4.11 -1.99 16.91
CA ASP A 45 3.58 -0.64 17.13
C ASP A 45 3.76 0.29 15.93
N ARG A 46 4.69 -0.06 15.02
CA ARG A 46 5.01 0.78 13.88
C ARG A 46 4.47 0.23 12.57
N SER A 47 3.50 -0.68 12.66
CA SER A 47 2.73 -1.19 11.54
C SER A 47 1.31 -0.64 11.62
N LEU A 48 0.68 -0.45 10.45
CA LEU A 48 -0.66 0.10 10.38
C LEU A 48 -1.41 -0.48 9.20
N TRP A 49 -2.62 -0.95 9.45
CA TRP A 49 -3.57 -1.40 8.43
C TRP A 49 -4.76 -0.44 8.43
N VAL A 50 -5.14 0.05 7.25
CA VAL A 50 -6.25 1.00 7.11
C VAL A 50 -7.24 0.56 6.05
N LEU A 51 -8.49 0.99 6.25
CA LEU A 51 -9.57 0.85 5.27
C LEU A 51 -10.08 2.23 4.89
N ALA A 52 -10.46 2.38 3.62
CA ALA A 52 -11.23 3.52 3.16
C ALA A 52 -12.70 3.11 3.07
N ARG A 53 -13.60 3.98 3.51
CA ARG A 53 -15.05 3.76 3.46
C ARG A 53 -15.74 4.92 2.75
N ASN A 54 -16.82 4.60 2.05
CA ASN A 54 -17.67 5.61 1.43
C ASN A 54 -18.71 6.13 2.43
N GLU A 55 -19.61 7.00 1.97
CA GLU A 55 -20.65 7.60 2.81
C GLU A 55 -21.61 6.57 3.40
N LYS A 56 -21.76 5.43 2.73
CA LYS A 56 -22.65 4.34 3.18
C LYS A 56 -21.95 3.42 4.18
N GLY A 57 -20.65 3.64 4.43
CA GLY A 57 -19.88 2.78 5.31
C GLY A 57 -19.28 1.56 4.64
N ASP A 58 -19.41 1.43 3.32
CA ASP A 58 -18.83 0.31 2.58
C ASP A 58 -17.32 0.45 2.47
N ALA A 59 -16.59 -0.63 2.69
CA ALA A 59 -15.14 -0.65 2.52
C ALA A 59 -14.80 -0.66 1.02
N THR A 60 -14.09 0.36 0.55
CA THR A 60 -13.80 0.57 -0.87
C THR A 60 -12.32 0.52 -1.20
N GLY A 61 -11.46 0.46 -0.20
CA GLY A 61 -10.02 0.37 -0.40
C GLY A 61 -9.29 0.04 0.88
N CYS A 62 -8.02 -0.31 0.73
CA CYS A 62 -7.17 -0.67 1.85
C CYS A 62 -5.72 -0.31 1.56
N GLY A 63 -4.90 -0.34 2.60
CA GLY A 63 -3.46 -0.16 2.49
C GLY A 63 -2.79 -0.40 3.83
N ALA A 64 -1.48 -0.56 3.78
CA ALA A 64 -0.70 -0.86 4.97
C ALA A 64 0.69 -0.26 4.89
N ILE A 65 1.25 0.03 6.05
CA ILE A 65 2.68 0.30 6.19
C ILE A 65 3.24 -0.61 7.27
N ARG A 66 4.49 -0.98 7.11
CA ARG A 66 5.24 -1.78 8.10
C ARG A 66 6.70 -1.33 8.11
N PRO A 67 7.45 -1.61 9.19
CA PRO A 67 8.86 -1.21 9.22
C PRO A 67 9.66 -1.99 8.18
N LEU A 68 10.43 -1.28 7.37
CA LEU A 68 11.47 -1.85 6.51
C LEU A 68 12.81 -1.67 7.19
N THR A 69 13.08 -0.47 7.69
CA THR A 69 14.16 -0.14 8.59
C THR A 69 13.60 0.76 9.70
N GLU A 70 14.44 1.17 10.64
CA GLU A 70 14.02 2.09 11.69
C GLU A 70 13.42 3.39 11.15
N ASN A 71 13.94 3.87 10.02
CA ASN A 71 13.54 5.16 9.45
C ASN A 71 12.66 5.04 8.21
N ILE A 72 12.51 3.85 7.65
CA ILE A 72 11.81 3.62 6.38
C ILE A 72 10.63 2.69 6.60
N ALA A 73 9.44 3.16 6.23
CA ALA A 73 8.24 2.33 6.19
C ALA A 73 8.08 1.74 4.79
N GLU A 74 7.61 0.51 4.71
CA GLU A 74 7.24 -0.11 3.44
C GLU A 74 5.74 -0.06 3.26
N LEU A 75 5.30 0.46 2.11
CA LEU A 75 3.89 0.51 1.73
C LEU A 75 3.50 -0.82 1.09
N LYS A 76 2.40 -1.42 1.56
CA LYS A 76 1.93 -2.72 1.11
C LYS A 76 0.42 -2.70 0.89
N ARG A 77 -0.04 -3.56 0.00
CA ARG A 77 -1.46 -3.88 -0.19
C ARG A 77 -2.36 -2.67 -0.46
N MET A 78 -1.84 -1.67 -1.15
CA MET A 78 -2.66 -0.55 -1.60
C MET A 78 -3.66 -1.02 -2.65
N PHE A 79 -4.93 -0.79 -2.39
CA PHE A 79 -6.01 -1.19 -3.30
C PHE A 79 -7.18 -0.23 -3.20
N SER A 80 -7.79 0.05 -4.34
CA SER A 80 -9.07 0.74 -4.44
C SER A 80 -9.96 -0.07 -5.40
N ASP A 81 -11.22 -0.27 -5.05
CA ASP A 81 -12.17 -0.95 -5.92
C ASP A 81 -12.68 -0.03 -7.05
N ARG A 82 -12.21 1.22 -7.05
CA ARG A 82 -12.53 2.25 -8.06
C ARG A 82 -14.02 2.61 -8.15
N SER A 83 -14.77 2.35 -7.07
CA SER A 83 -16.17 2.74 -6.99
C SER A 83 -16.37 4.26 -6.92
N ALA A 84 -15.33 4.99 -6.51
CA ALA A 84 -15.31 6.45 -6.47
C ALA A 84 -13.91 6.97 -6.72
N PRO A 85 -13.77 8.19 -7.28
CA PRO A 85 -12.45 8.79 -7.47
C PRO A 85 -11.84 9.21 -6.13
N GLY A 86 -10.50 9.20 -6.06
CA GLY A 86 -9.77 9.74 -4.92
C GLY A 86 -9.55 8.78 -3.76
N VAL A 87 -10.03 7.54 -3.82
CA VAL A 87 -9.86 6.55 -2.73
C VAL A 87 -8.39 6.25 -2.51
N GLY A 88 -7.64 5.95 -3.57
CA GLY A 88 -6.21 5.65 -3.46
C GLY A 88 -5.42 6.81 -2.87
N LYS A 89 -5.71 8.04 -3.31
CA LYS A 89 -5.04 9.23 -2.79
C LYS A 89 -5.34 9.47 -1.31
N ALA A 90 -6.59 9.28 -0.91
CA ALA A 90 -6.99 9.43 0.50
C ALA A 90 -6.26 8.41 1.39
N LEU A 91 -6.17 7.17 0.94
CA LEU A 91 -5.42 6.12 1.64
C LEU A 91 -3.94 6.49 1.75
N LEU A 92 -3.34 6.90 0.64
CA LEU A 92 -1.93 7.23 0.61
C LEU A 92 -1.61 8.42 1.53
N ASN A 93 -2.42 9.47 1.49
CA ASN A 93 -2.24 10.63 2.37
C ASN A 93 -2.33 10.26 3.84
N PHE A 94 -3.29 9.42 4.20
CA PHE A 94 -3.46 8.96 5.58
C PHE A 94 -2.24 8.15 6.04
N LEU A 95 -1.77 7.23 5.19
CA LEU A 95 -0.62 6.40 5.51
C LEU A 95 0.67 7.20 5.60
N GLU A 96 0.86 8.18 4.72
CA GLU A 96 2.03 9.07 4.78
C GLU A 96 2.04 9.89 6.05
N THR A 97 0.91 10.46 6.43
CA THR A 97 0.79 11.23 7.68
C THR A 97 1.05 10.35 8.89
N SER A 98 0.47 9.14 8.89
CA SER A 98 0.66 8.17 9.98
C SER A 98 2.12 7.74 10.11
N ALA A 99 2.78 7.45 8.98
CA ALA A 99 4.19 7.06 8.96
C ALA A 99 5.05 8.18 9.56
N LYS A 100 4.81 9.40 9.17
CA LYS A 100 5.52 10.55 9.69
C LYS A 100 5.33 10.70 11.21
N ASN A 101 4.10 10.54 11.68
CA ASN A 101 3.79 10.58 13.12
C ASN A 101 4.45 9.46 13.90
N MET A 102 4.74 8.33 13.26
CA MET A 102 5.46 7.21 13.87
C MET A 102 6.98 7.38 13.86
N GLY A 103 7.49 8.46 13.24
CA GLY A 103 8.91 8.73 13.19
C GLY A 103 9.63 8.26 11.94
N TYR A 104 8.91 7.73 10.96
CA TYR A 104 9.51 7.37 9.67
C TYR A 104 9.85 8.63 8.87
N THR A 105 10.94 8.57 8.13
CA THR A 105 11.38 9.69 7.27
C THR A 105 11.12 9.43 5.80
N GLU A 106 10.90 8.17 5.42
CA GLU A 106 10.64 7.79 4.02
C GLU A 106 9.64 6.65 3.97
N ILE A 107 8.96 6.55 2.83
CA ILE A 107 8.17 5.38 2.45
C ILE A 107 8.77 4.78 1.19
N TRP A 108 9.01 3.50 1.19
CA TRP A 108 9.45 2.74 0.03
C TRP A 108 8.36 1.74 -0.36
N LEU A 109 8.31 1.38 -1.63
CA LEU A 109 7.36 0.40 -2.14
C LEU A 109 7.90 -0.29 -3.38
N GLU A 110 7.31 -1.46 -3.66
CA GLU A 110 7.56 -2.18 -4.90
C GLU A 110 6.22 -2.43 -5.59
N THR A 111 6.25 -2.32 -6.91
CA THR A 111 5.17 -2.79 -7.77
C THR A 111 5.78 -3.45 -9.00
N ARG A 112 4.96 -3.88 -9.95
CA ARG A 112 5.44 -4.52 -11.16
C ARG A 112 5.40 -3.51 -12.32
N HIS A 113 6.39 -3.58 -13.21
CA HIS A 113 6.43 -2.71 -14.40
C HIS A 113 5.13 -2.81 -15.20
N VAL A 114 4.54 -4.00 -15.32
CA VAL A 114 3.31 -4.23 -16.09
C VAL A 114 2.07 -3.61 -15.46
N ASN A 115 2.15 -3.27 -14.18
CA ASN A 115 1.04 -2.60 -13.49
C ASN A 115 1.12 -1.09 -13.71
N HIS A 116 0.80 -0.67 -14.93
CA HIS A 116 0.97 0.73 -15.36
C HIS A 116 0.16 1.72 -14.53
N LYS A 117 -1.03 1.31 -14.07
CA LYS A 117 -1.87 2.17 -13.22
C LYS A 117 -1.18 2.49 -11.91
N ALA A 118 -0.59 1.48 -11.26
CA ALA A 118 0.12 1.67 -10.00
C ALA A 118 1.37 2.53 -10.21
N VAL A 119 2.15 2.24 -11.24
CA VAL A 119 3.36 3.01 -11.56
C VAL A 119 3.01 4.49 -11.74
N ASN A 120 2.00 4.78 -12.55
CA ASN A 120 1.59 6.16 -12.81
C ASN A 120 1.03 6.82 -11.55
N PHE A 121 0.25 6.09 -10.76
CA PHE A 121 -0.31 6.59 -9.51
C PHE A 121 0.79 7.07 -8.55
N TYR A 122 1.83 6.25 -8.35
CA TYR A 122 2.91 6.62 -7.42
C TYR A 122 3.74 7.77 -7.97
N LYS A 123 4.07 7.77 -9.26
CA LYS A 123 4.77 8.91 -9.89
C LYS A 123 3.99 10.21 -9.73
N ASN A 124 2.68 10.16 -9.94
CA ASN A 124 1.81 11.33 -9.83
C ASN A 124 1.65 11.84 -8.38
N ASN A 125 2.02 11.01 -7.40
CA ASN A 125 1.93 11.37 -5.99
C ASN A 125 3.29 11.64 -5.35
N GLY A 126 4.31 11.91 -6.16
CA GLY A 126 5.60 12.37 -5.66
C GLY A 126 6.61 11.28 -5.36
N TYR A 127 6.32 10.04 -5.75
CA TYR A 127 7.26 8.94 -5.58
C TYR A 127 8.28 8.95 -6.71
N VAL A 128 9.54 8.66 -6.37
CA VAL A 128 10.63 8.63 -7.33
C VAL A 128 11.21 7.22 -7.43
N LEU A 129 11.69 6.89 -8.62
CA LEU A 129 12.27 5.58 -8.89
C LEU A 129 13.55 5.37 -8.08
N ILE A 130 13.69 4.20 -7.46
CA ILE A 130 14.90 3.78 -6.78
C ILE A 130 15.31 2.40 -7.28
N GLU A 131 16.51 1.97 -6.91
CA GLU A 131 16.96 0.60 -7.19
C GLU A 131 16.10 -0.41 -6.41
N ASN A 132 15.95 -1.61 -6.97
CA ASN A 132 15.23 -2.68 -6.28
C ASN A 132 15.90 -3.01 -4.96
N TYR A 133 15.10 -3.27 -3.94
CA TYR A 133 15.58 -3.53 -2.59
C TYR A 133 15.04 -4.86 -2.05
N GLY A 134 15.68 -5.38 -1.01
CA GLY A 134 15.23 -6.58 -0.29
C GLY A 134 15.01 -7.76 -1.22
N PRO A 135 13.85 -8.43 -1.13
CA PRO A 135 13.57 -9.60 -1.96
C PRO A 135 13.40 -9.29 -3.45
N TYR A 136 13.35 -8.01 -3.81
CA TYR A 136 13.15 -7.57 -5.21
C TYR A 136 14.45 -7.38 -5.97
N ILE A 137 15.59 -7.40 -5.28
CA ILE A 137 16.91 -7.29 -5.92
C ILE A 137 17.08 -8.40 -6.95
N GLY A 138 17.44 -8.01 -8.19
CA GLY A 138 17.64 -8.96 -9.27
C GLY A 138 16.38 -9.40 -10.00
N ARG A 139 15.22 -8.85 -9.63
CA ARG A 139 13.94 -9.16 -10.31
C ARG A 139 13.61 -8.08 -11.32
N ASP A 140 13.77 -8.40 -12.61
CA ASP A 140 13.55 -7.43 -13.70
C ASP A 140 12.10 -6.96 -13.79
N GLU A 141 11.15 -7.78 -13.35
CA GLU A 141 9.73 -7.45 -13.37
C GLU A 141 9.33 -6.43 -12.30
N ALA A 142 10.16 -6.24 -11.27
CA ALA A 142 9.87 -5.36 -10.16
C ALA A 142 10.37 -3.94 -10.41
N VAL A 143 9.63 -2.95 -9.94
CA VAL A 143 10.03 -1.55 -9.92
C VAL A 143 9.76 -0.99 -8.53
N CYS A 144 10.76 -0.28 -8.00
CA CYS A 144 10.70 0.25 -6.63
C CYS A 144 10.70 1.78 -6.65
N PHE A 145 10.00 2.34 -5.67
CA PHE A 145 9.86 3.80 -5.51
C PHE A 145 10.07 4.19 -4.05
N SER A 146 10.43 5.45 -3.87
CA SER A 146 10.52 6.04 -2.54
C SER A 146 9.94 7.45 -2.54
N LYS A 147 9.54 7.88 -1.34
CA LYS A 147 9.13 9.25 -1.10
C LYS A 147 9.65 9.70 0.26
N VAL A 148 10.29 10.86 0.28
CA VAL A 148 10.73 11.50 1.53
C VAL A 148 9.51 12.17 2.15
N LEU A 149 9.28 11.89 3.45
CA LEU A 149 8.17 12.49 4.20
C LEU A 149 8.64 13.82 4.77
N ARG A 150 8.01 14.90 4.33
CA ARG A 150 8.37 16.26 4.75
C ARG A 150 7.28 16.90 5.58
N ASP A 151 7.68 17.80 6.40
CA ASP A 151 6.75 18.60 7.20
C ASP A 151 6.01 19.64 6.37
#